data_5383f67d52e0c9121794ce7237667a20
#
_entry.id   5383f67d52e0c9121794ce7237667a20
#
_cell.length_a   1.000
_cell.length_b   1.000
_cell.length_c   1.000
_cell.angle_alpha   90.00
_cell.angle_beta   90.00
_cell.angle_gamma   90.00
#
_symmetry.space_group_name_H-M   'P 1'
#
loop_
_entity.id
_entity.type
_entity.pdbx_description
1 polymer ?
#
loop_
_entity_poly.entity_id
_entity_poly.type
_entity_poly.pdbx_seq_one_letter_code
_entity_poly.pdbx_strand_id
1 'polypeptide(L)'
;MFRKKAGNTEQTSRASVVARGHAVAPGSAGVAEVGRRTVTSTAAAAALLLVGGSLARAQSAKATRPAPTTDDVTLRLSAPSGPHRIGVTTLYLVDRSRRDPWEPLPVREVMISVFYPARAVRGRPIAPQMTAGAAAALPHIDPLFHRELPTAGVNWAATRTHAHTGAPAQPVRRPVLLYSPGGGDPRTLGTGLAEELASRGYVVVTIDHPGDGSEVEFPHARTGRQQVRSTVFRGDPRTDPKMFRTMIGTRIADTRFVLDQLAVLAAGRNPDALGRPLPEALGHALDLRRVGMYGHSAGGTTAAQSMYEDRRIGAAVDLEGFLDYAPEKPGQEGKLLPVAHYGVDRPLLLVGTDGFPEKQALEPSWSAMLAHPRGHTRRQQLSNATHEVFTDYAVFAPQLQAAGLMTAAERNSLIGAIDPAVSVPMVRSAVHSFFARHLPSH
;
A
#
# COMPACT_ATOMS: atom_id res chain seq x y z
N MET A 1 -4.09 70.37 2.56
CA MET A 1 -4.06 71.25 3.75
C MET A 1 -3.61 70.41 4.94
N PHE A 2 -2.42 70.78 5.41
CA PHE A 2 -1.85 70.61 6.76
C PHE A 2 -1.77 69.23 7.41
N ARG A 3 -0.57 68.61 7.46
CA ARG A 3 0.61 68.80 8.35
C ARG A 3 0.48 68.05 9.69
N LYS A 4 1.36 67.01 9.89
CA LYS A 4 2.59 66.99 10.71
C LYS A 4 2.34 66.88 12.22
N LYS A 5 2.99 65.99 12.96
CA LYS A 5 4.39 65.74 13.39
C LYS A 5 4.35 64.54 14.35
N ALA A 6 5.16 63.50 14.39
CA ALA A 6 6.60 63.41 14.73
C ALA A 6 6.92 63.59 16.24
N GLY A 7 7.67 62.63 16.78
CA GLY A 7 8.40 62.61 18.07
C GLY A 7 8.59 61.16 18.53
N ASN A 8 9.61 60.47 18.36
CA ASN A 8 11.06 60.42 18.70
C ASN A 8 11.32 60.48 20.21
N THR A 9 11.95 59.48 20.76
CA THR A 9 13.19 59.34 21.55
C THR A 9 13.22 58.01 22.29
N GLU A 10 14.11 57.06 21.96
CA GLU A 10 15.47 56.79 22.49
C GLU A 10 15.60 56.76 24.02
N GLN A 11 16.03 55.61 24.55
CA GLN A 11 17.35 55.44 25.24
C GLN A 11 17.45 54.09 25.93
N THR A 12 18.26 53.23 25.43
CA THR A 12 19.51 52.62 25.99
C THR A 12 19.62 52.50 27.51
N SER A 13 19.85 51.25 27.99
CA SER A 13 20.88 51.02 29.01
C SER A 13 21.41 49.58 28.96
N ARG A 14 22.74 49.52 28.76
CA ARG A 14 23.60 48.36 28.98
C ARG A 14 23.89 48.22 30.48
N ALA A 15 24.03 46.98 30.96
CA ALA A 15 24.94 46.67 32.08
C ALA A 15 25.41 45.22 31.98
N SER A 16 26.71 45.10 31.73
CA SER A 16 27.55 43.92 31.88
C SER A 16 28.07 43.83 33.31
N VAL A 17 28.22 42.63 33.89
CA VAL A 17 29.18 42.28 34.97
C VAL A 17 29.49 40.78 34.82
N VAL A 18 30.57 40.40 34.33
CA VAL A 18 31.92 39.97 34.66
C VAL A 18 32.07 39.11 35.92
N ALA A 19 32.37 37.84 35.66
CA ALA A 19 33.32 36.83 36.08
C ALA A 19 33.88 36.81 37.52
N ARG A 20 34.09 35.59 37.99
CA ARG A 20 35.28 34.93 38.62
C ARG A 20 34.76 33.63 39.27
N GLY A 21 35.21 32.41 38.99
CA GLY A 21 36.56 31.91 38.88
C GLY A 21 37.02 31.30 40.23
N HIS A 22 36.91 29.97 40.38
CA HIS A 22 37.84 29.26 41.26
C HIS A 22 37.98 27.80 40.77
N ALA A 23 39.21 27.48 40.40
CA ALA A 23 39.74 26.15 40.18
C ALA A 23 40.29 25.59 41.49
N VAL A 24 40.05 24.30 41.75
CA VAL A 24 40.93 23.46 42.60
C VAL A 24 40.89 22.03 42.04
N ALA A 25 42.05 21.53 41.70
CA ALA A 25 42.44 20.13 41.59
C ALA A 25 43.58 19.91 42.61
N PRO A 26 44.17 18.73 42.78
CA PRO A 26 43.71 17.35 42.62
C PRO A 26 43.98 16.51 43.90
N GLY A 27 43.38 15.33 43.96
CA GLY A 27 43.70 14.34 45.01
C GLY A 27 43.87 12.93 44.40
N SER A 28 45.00 12.39 44.64
CA SER A 28 45.62 11.18 44.11
C SER A 28 45.20 9.88 44.78
N ALA A 29 45.36 8.82 44.04
CA ALA A 29 45.83 7.47 44.38
C ALA A 29 44.83 6.47 44.97
N GLY A 30 44.79 5.31 44.30
CA GLY A 30 44.24 4.04 44.78
C GLY A 30 44.41 2.95 43.72
N VAL A 31 45.61 2.37 43.66
CA VAL A 31 45.94 1.21 42.83
C VAL A 31 45.35 -0.03 43.50
N ALA A 32 44.66 -0.85 42.75
CA ALA A 32 44.44 -2.27 43.09
C ALA A 32 44.55 -3.12 41.82
N GLU A 33 45.65 -3.78 41.71
CA GLU A 33 45.99 -4.89 40.84
C GLU A 33 45.23 -6.15 41.29
N VAL A 34 44.79 -6.97 40.37
CA VAL A 34 44.61 -8.45 40.37
C VAL A 34 43.70 -8.77 39.18
N GLY A 35 44.02 -9.56 38.20
CA GLY A 35 44.67 -10.80 37.98
C GLY A 35 44.39 -11.22 36.54
N ARG A 36 45.48 -11.46 35.82
CA ARG A 36 45.45 -12.12 34.51
C ARG A 36 44.96 -13.55 34.66
N ARG A 37 43.92 -13.97 33.95
CA ARG A 37 43.66 -15.36 33.65
C ARG A 37 43.87 -15.59 32.16
N THR A 38 44.95 -16.28 31.90
CA THR A 38 45.37 -16.92 30.66
C THR A 38 44.32 -17.93 30.23
N VAL A 39 43.80 -17.85 29.01
CA VAL A 39 43.06 -18.95 28.37
C VAL A 39 43.91 -19.40 27.18
N THR A 40 44.39 -20.63 27.30
CA THR A 40 45.18 -21.37 26.34
C THR A 40 44.39 -21.70 25.08
N SER A 41 44.94 -21.31 23.95
CA SER A 41 44.51 -21.73 22.61
C SER A 41 45.02 -23.11 22.31
N THR A 42 44.13 -24.07 22.10
CA THR A 42 44.45 -25.37 21.50
C THR A 42 44.19 -25.30 19.99
N ALA A 43 45.28 -25.34 19.24
CA ALA A 43 45.28 -25.55 17.81
C ALA A 43 45.03 -27.05 17.52
N ALA A 44 43.99 -27.37 16.75
CA ALA A 44 43.79 -28.70 16.19
C ALA A 44 44.12 -28.66 14.69
N ALA A 45 45.09 -29.44 14.31
CA ALA A 45 45.55 -29.61 12.94
C ALA A 45 44.52 -30.34 12.09
N ALA A 46 44.26 -29.82 10.89
CA ALA A 46 43.47 -30.48 9.87
C ALA A 46 44.34 -31.44 9.06
N ALA A 47 44.00 -32.71 9.06
CA ALA A 47 44.54 -33.71 8.15
C ALA A 47 43.72 -33.72 6.84
N LEU A 48 44.39 -33.43 5.73
CA LEU A 48 43.85 -33.65 4.38
C LEU A 48 43.84 -35.17 4.09
N LEU A 49 42.63 -35.70 3.83
CA LEU A 49 42.45 -36.97 3.12
C LEU A 49 41.77 -36.68 1.79
N LEU A 50 42.55 -36.78 0.71
CA LEU A 50 42.08 -36.88 -0.67
C LEU A 50 41.49 -38.28 -0.86
N VAL A 51 40.18 -38.37 -1.08
CA VAL A 51 39.55 -39.52 -1.70
C VAL A 51 38.66 -38.98 -2.81
N GLY A 52 39.01 -39.38 -4.05
CA GLY A 52 38.24 -39.06 -5.24
C GLY A 52 36.94 -39.87 -5.28
N GLY A 53 35.96 -39.29 -5.94
CA GLY A 53 34.81 -40.07 -6.38
C GLY A 53 33.50 -39.31 -6.36
N SER A 54 32.96 -39.15 -7.55
CA SER A 54 31.55 -38.99 -7.87
C SER A 54 30.94 -37.59 -7.67
N LEU A 55 30.86 -36.89 -8.76
CA LEU A 55 29.89 -35.79 -8.99
C LEU A 55 28.47 -36.31 -8.74
N ALA A 56 28.03 -36.26 -7.51
CA ALA A 56 26.63 -36.31 -7.18
C ALA A 56 26.01 -34.94 -7.51
N ARG A 57 25.31 -34.91 -8.63
CA ARG A 57 24.43 -33.82 -9.07
C ARG A 57 23.42 -33.63 -7.93
N ALA A 58 23.61 -32.59 -7.11
CA ALA A 58 22.61 -32.14 -6.15
C ALA A 58 21.39 -31.71 -6.95
N GLN A 59 20.45 -32.61 -7.15
CA GLN A 59 19.09 -32.27 -7.52
C GLN A 59 18.55 -31.43 -6.35
N SER A 60 18.37 -30.15 -6.63
CA SER A 60 17.60 -29.24 -5.79
C SER A 60 16.22 -29.88 -5.60
N ALA A 61 16.01 -30.51 -4.47
CA ALA A 61 14.70 -31.00 -4.06
C ALA A 61 13.82 -29.73 -3.99
N LYS A 62 12.98 -29.54 -5.01
CA LYS A 62 11.84 -28.66 -4.94
C LYS A 62 11.07 -29.11 -3.70
N ALA A 63 11.14 -28.32 -2.64
CA ALA A 63 10.28 -28.52 -1.48
C ALA A 63 8.84 -28.41 -2.00
N THR A 64 8.22 -29.53 -2.30
CA THR A 64 6.81 -29.63 -2.63
C THR A 64 6.07 -29.27 -1.37
N ARG A 65 5.49 -28.08 -1.33
CA ARG A 65 4.58 -27.64 -0.28
C ARG A 65 3.45 -28.70 -0.16
N PRO A 66 3.05 -29.10 1.06
CA PRO A 66 1.84 -29.90 1.22
C PRO A 66 0.68 -29.15 0.56
N ALA A 67 -0.10 -29.86 -0.24
CA ALA A 67 -1.36 -29.34 -0.75
C ALA A 67 -2.23 -28.91 0.44
N PRO A 68 -3.08 -27.85 0.28
CA PRO A 68 -4.02 -27.46 1.34
C PRO A 68 -4.77 -28.70 1.83
N THR A 69 -4.88 -28.84 3.14
CA THR A 69 -5.66 -29.93 3.74
C THR A 69 -7.16 -29.65 3.56
N THR A 70 -7.99 -30.69 3.62
CA THR A 70 -9.45 -30.52 3.55
C THR A 70 -10.00 -29.70 4.72
N ASP A 71 -9.19 -29.50 5.77
CA ASP A 71 -9.55 -28.79 7.00
C ASP A 71 -9.16 -27.30 6.98
N ASP A 72 -8.42 -26.85 5.95
CA ASP A 72 -8.05 -25.45 5.83
C ASP A 72 -9.27 -24.54 5.60
N VAL A 73 -9.33 -23.43 6.33
CA VAL A 73 -10.44 -22.46 6.25
C VAL A 73 -10.43 -21.75 4.90
N THR A 74 -11.59 -21.66 4.26
CA THR A 74 -11.80 -20.83 3.07
C THR A 74 -12.47 -19.53 3.46
N LEU A 75 -11.76 -18.41 3.25
CA LEU A 75 -12.26 -17.07 3.53
C LEU A 75 -13.22 -16.57 2.44
N ARG A 76 -14.10 -15.66 2.82
CA ARG A 76 -15.14 -15.10 1.93
C ARG A 76 -15.11 -13.58 1.99
N LEU A 77 -15.16 -12.95 0.84
CA LEU A 77 -15.38 -11.50 0.70
C LEU A 77 -16.85 -11.16 0.92
N SER A 78 -17.12 -9.95 1.42
CA SER A 78 -18.47 -9.41 1.49
C SER A 78 -19.02 -9.13 0.10
N ALA A 79 -20.24 -9.59 -0.18
CA ALA A 79 -20.88 -9.34 -1.47
C ALA A 79 -21.03 -7.84 -1.76
N PRO A 80 -20.82 -7.42 -3.02
CA PRO A 80 -21.08 -6.05 -3.45
C PRO A 80 -22.58 -5.76 -3.44
N SER A 81 -22.95 -4.50 -3.16
CA SER A 81 -24.33 -4.07 -2.96
C SER A 81 -24.93 -3.30 -4.15
N GLY A 82 -24.11 -2.99 -5.17
CA GLY A 82 -24.56 -2.28 -6.36
C GLY A 82 -25.34 -3.14 -7.35
N PRO A 83 -26.03 -2.53 -8.32
CA PRO A 83 -26.93 -3.22 -9.24
C PRO A 83 -26.22 -3.97 -10.38
N HIS A 84 -24.92 -3.67 -10.63
CA HIS A 84 -24.24 -4.26 -11.78
C HIS A 84 -23.53 -5.57 -11.43
N ARG A 85 -23.62 -6.55 -12.33
CA ARG A 85 -22.70 -7.69 -12.34
C ARG A 85 -21.31 -7.22 -12.70
N ILE A 86 -20.29 -7.88 -12.18
CA ILE A 86 -18.91 -7.43 -12.30
C ILE A 86 -18.12 -8.38 -13.18
N GLY A 87 -17.37 -7.81 -14.13
CA GLY A 87 -16.31 -8.47 -14.86
C GLY A 87 -14.95 -8.07 -14.29
N VAL A 88 -13.97 -8.95 -14.44
CA VAL A 88 -12.58 -8.66 -14.07
C VAL A 88 -11.61 -9.20 -15.12
N THR A 89 -10.53 -8.47 -15.34
CA THR A 89 -9.38 -8.94 -16.11
C THR A 89 -8.09 -8.41 -15.49
N THR A 90 -6.98 -9.12 -15.70
CA THR A 90 -5.65 -8.68 -15.28
C THR A 90 -4.80 -8.32 -16.47
N LEU A 91 -4.05 -7.24 -16.39
CA LEU A 91 -3.10 -6.82 -17.42
C LEU A 91 -1.68 -6.84 -16.87
N TYR A 92 -0.75 -7.29 -17.69
CA TYR A 92 0.67 -7.22 -17.46
C TYR A 92 1.24 -6.08 -18.30
N LEU A 93 1.77 -5.06 -17.63
CA LEU A 93 2.24 -3.83 -18.23
C LEU A 93 3.77 -3.73 -18.07
N VAL A 94 4.47 -3.24 -19.11
CA VAL A 94 5.93 -3.07 -19.10
C VAL A 94 6.28 -1.66 -19.51
N ASP A 95 6.79 -0.89 -18.55
CA ASP A 95 7.36 0.42 -18.81
C ASP A 95 8.83 0.31 -19.20
N ARG A 96 9.10 0.47 -20.50
CA ARG A 96 10.44 0.37 -21.07
C ARG A 96 11.26 1.64 -20.88
N SER A 97 10.64 2.73 -20.43
CA SER A 97 11.32 4.01 -20.20
C SER A 97 11.94 4.11 -18.81
N ARG A 98 11.51 3.28 -17.85
CA ARG A 98 12.00 3.25 -16.49
C ARG A 98 12.68 1.94 -16.14
N ARG A 99 13.78 2.01 -15.41
CA ARG A 99 14.37 0.85 -14.73
C ARG A 99 13.60 0.54 -13.47
N ASP A 100 13.65 -0.72 -13.01
CA ASP A 100 13.12 -1.08 -11.71
C ASP A 100 13.97 -0.42 -10.59
N PRO A 101 13.35 0.25 -9.60
CA PRO A 101 14.10 0.94 -8.55
C PRO A 101 14.61 0.02 -7.45
N TRP A 102 14.10 -1.21 -7.38
CA TRP A 102 14.37 -2.15 -6.29
C TRP A 102 15.36 -3.24 -6.65
N GLU A 103 15.40 -3.62 -7.91
CA GLU A 103 16.22 -4.71 -8.45
C GLU A 103 16.90 -4.25 -9.74
N PRO A 104 18.04 -4.86 -10.13
CA PRO A 104 18.80 -4.47 -11.33
C PRO A 104 18.11 -4.91 -12.64
N LEU A 105 16.80 -4.70 -12.74
CA LEU A 105 16.00 -4.99 -13.92
C LEU A 105 15.99 -3.78 -14.87
N PRO A 106 16.10 -4.03 -16.19
CA PRO A 106 16.22 -2.95 -17.18
C PRO A 106 14.92 -2.20 -17.43
N VAL A 107 13.78 -2.75 -17.01
CA VAL A 107 12.44 -2.18 -17.21
C VAL A 107 11.61 -2.29 -15.94
N ARG A 108 10.64 -1.39 -15.78
CA ARG A 108 9.65 -1.47 -14.74
C ARG A 108 8.44 -2.29 -15.21
N GLU A 109 8.07 -3.30 -14.47
CA GLU A 109 6.91 -4.16 -14.74
C GLU A 109 5.82 -3.88 -13.72
N VAL A 110 4.56 -3.84 -14.13
CA VAL A 110 3.42 -3.55 -13.27
C VAL A 110 2.29 -4.54 -13.58
N MET A 111 1.65 -5.08 -12.55
CA MET A 111 0.42 -5.87 -12.67
C MET A 111 -0.78 -5.04 -12.22
N ILE A 112 -1.87 -5.09 -12.97
CA ILE A 112 -3.12 -4.46 -12.59
C ILE A 112 -4.28 -5.44 -12.71
N SER A 113 -5.32 -5.23 -11.90
CA SER A 113 -6.65 -5.84 -12.14
C SER A 113 -7.64 -4.74 -12.48
N VAL A 114 -8.47 -4.98 -13.48
CA VAL A 114 -9.52 -4.05 -13.91
C VAL A 114 -10.86 -4.70 -13.61
N PHE A 115 -11.64 -4.11 -12.71
CA PHE A 115 -13.01 -4.47 -12.36
C PHE A 115 -13.97 -3.51 -13.07
N TYR A 116 -15.04 -4.01 -13.65
CA TYR A 116 -15.96 -3.19 -14.45
C TYR A 116 -17.38 -3.77 -14.47
N PRO A 117 -18.41 -2.93 -14.71
CA PRO A 117 -19.77 -3.42 -14.95
C PRO A 117 -19.80 -4.34 -16.18
N ALA A 118 -20.20 -5.59 -15.97
CA ALA A 118 -20.31 -6.59 -17.03
C ALA A 118 -21.67 -6.54 -17.72
N ARG A 119 -21.70 -6.71 -19.05
CA ARG A 119 -22.92 -6.84 -19.85
C ARG A 119 -23.57 -8.20 -19.66
N ALA A 120 -22.77 -9.27 -19.55
CA ALA A 120 -23.19 -10.64 -19.36
C ALA A 120 -22.11 -11.45 -18.64
N VAL A 121 -22.54 -12.34 -17.75
CA VAL A 121 -21.62 -13.17 -16.96
C VAL A 121 -21.87 -14.68 -17.14
N ARG A 122 -22.93 -15.07 -17.88
CA ARG A 122 -23.26 -16.48 -18.09
C ARG A 122 -22.13 -17.20 -18.79
N GLY A 123 -21.70 -18.34 -18.27
CA GLY A 123 -20.59 -19.14 -18.79
C GLY A 123 -19.19 -18.56 -18.52
N ARG A 124 -19.07 -17.50 -17.73
CA ARG A 124 -17.80 -16.94 -17.31
C ARG A 124 -17.45 -17.39 -15.89
N PRO A 125 -16.24 -17.91 -15.64
CA PRO A 125 -15.87 -18.37 -14.31
C PRO A 125 -15.77 -17.21 -13.33
N ILE A 126 -16.11 -17.46 -12.07
CA ILE A 126 -15.84 -16.54 -10.97
C ILE A 126 -14.32 -16.48 -10.77
N ALA A 127 -13.78 -15.27 -10.71
CA ALA A 127 -12.34 -15.07 -10.52
C ALA A 127 -11.89 -15.46 -9.10
N PRO A 128 -10.71 -16.04 -8.92
CA PRO A 128 -10.07 -16.11 -7.62
C PRO A 128 -9.70 -14.69 -7.17
N GLN A 129 -9.62 -14.44 -5.85
CA GLN A 129 -9.14 -13.17 -5.32
C GLN A 129 -7.67 -12.95 -5.70
N MET A 130 -6.86 -13.96 -5.56
CA MET A 130 -5.44 -13.95 -5.90
C MET A 130 -5.06 -15.17 -6.76
N THR A 131 -3.95 -15.06 -7.43
CA THR A 131 -3.39 -16.16 -8.21
C THR A 131 -2.84 -17.27 -7.31
N ALA A 132 -2.65 -18.47 -7.86
CA ALA A 132 -2.16 -19.61 -7.08
C ALA A 132 -0.76 -19.36 -6.49
N GLY A 133 0.13 -18.69 -7.24
CA GLY A 133 1.47 -18.36 -6.76
C GLY A 133 1.44 -17.30 -5.67
N ALA A 134 0.62 -16.27 -5.80
CA ALA A 134 0.42 -15.26 -4.76
C ALA A 134 -0.17 -15.90 -3.49
N ALA A 135 -1.24 -16.68 -3.61
CA ALA A 135 -1.85 -17.40 -2.48
C ALA A 135 -0.86 -18.36 -1.76
N ALA A 136 0.09 -18.92 -2.51
CA ALA A 136 1.15 -19.73 -1.94
C ALA A 136 2.23 -18.93 -1.20
N ALA A 137 2.48 -17.69 -1.61
CA ALA A 137 3.51 -16.84 -1.04
C ALA A 137 3.00 -16.06 0.20
N LEU A 138 1.74 -15.60 0.18
CA LEU A 138 1.13 -14.74 1.18
C LEU A 138 1.36 -15.21 2.63
N PRO A 139 1.08 -16.45 3.05
CA PRO A 139 1.26 -16.87 4.45
C PRO A 139 2.71 -16.85 4.93
N HIS A 140 3.67 -16.66 4.05
CA HIS A 140 5.10 -16.59 4.38
C HIS A 140 5.65 -15.16 4.37
N ILE A 141 4.95 -14.23 3.72
CA ILE A 141 5.43 -12.86 3.52
C ILE A 141 4.59 -11.88 4.33
N ASP A 142 3.28 -11.98 4.24
CA ASP A 142 2.36 -11.02 4.83
C ASP A 142 2.46 -10.91 6.36
N PRO A 143 2.69 -12.00 7.13
CA PRO A 143 2.94 -11.92 8.57
C PRO A 143 4.21 -11.14 8.98
N LEU A 144 5.07 -10.74 8.02
CA LEU A 144 6.18 -9.81 8.29
C LEU A 144 5.67 -8.38 8.57
N PHE A 145 4.49 -8.04 8.03
CA PHE A 145 3.82 -6.75 8.17
C PHE A 145 2.62 -6.85 9.12
N HIS A 146 1.87 -7.93 9.02
CA HIS A 146 0.62 -8.20 9.76
C HIS A 146 0.84 -9.45 10.63
N ARG A 147 1.50 -9.25 11.77
CA ARG A 147 1.94 -10.32 12.69
C ARG A 147 0.79 -11.15 13.26
N GLU A 148 -0.42 -10.62 13.20
CA GLU A 148 -1.67 -11.22 13.65
C GLU A 148 -2.14 -12.35 12.72
N LEU A 149 -1.62 -12.40 11.49
CA LEU A 149 -2.08 -13.36 10.49
C LEU A 149 -1.49 -14.75 10.71
N PRO A 150 -2.30 -15.81 10.53
CA PRO A 150 -1.85 -17.17 10.64
C PRO A 150 -0.94 -17.56 9.45
N THR A 151 0.11 -18.30 9.74
CA THR A 151 1.03 -18.84 8.74
C THR A 151 0.54 -20.17 8.13
N ALA A 152 -0.53 -20.77 8.66
CA ALA A 152 -1.12 -22.05 8.24
C ALA A 152 -2.62 -22.09 8.54
N GLY A 153 -3.32 -23.14 8.05
CA GLY A 153 -4.74 -23.38 8.34
C GLY A 153 -5.71 -22.56 7.46
N VAL A 154 -5.23 -21.83 6.46
CA VAL A 154 -6.05 -21.03 5.53
C VAL A 154 -5.78 -21.44 4.09
N ASN A 155 -6.83 -21.76 3.35
CA ASN A 155 -6.77 -21.98 1.91
C ASN A 155 -6.99 -20.66 1.16
N TRP A 156 -5.96 -19.79 1.11
CA TRP A 156 -6.01 -18.50 0.43
C TRP A 156 -6.39 -18.61 -1.05
N ALA A 157 -5.96 -19.69 -1.74
CA ALA A 157 -6.26 -19.93 -3.15
C ALA A 157 -7.75 -20.24 -3.42
N ALA A 158 -8.49 -20.66 -2.40
CA ALA A 158 -9.92 -20.96 -2.51
C ALA A 158 -10.80 -19.71 -2.38
N THR A 159 -10.27 -18.58 -1.89
CA THR A 159 -11.03 -17.34 -1.76
C THR A 159 -11.43 -16.82 -3.13
N ARG A 160 -12.74 -16.59 -3.32
CA ARG A 160 -13.33 -16.16 -4.58
C ARG A 160 -13.85 -14.74 -4.48
N THR A 161 -13.71 -14.02 -5.59
CA THR A 161 -14.35 -12.73 -5.81
C THR A 161 -15.83 -12.93 -6.17
N HIS A 162 -16.55 -11.84 -6.41
CA HIS A 162 -17.90 -11.87 -7.04
C HIS A 162 -17.83 -11.49 -8.52
N ALA A 163 -16.62 -11.21 -9.02
CA ALA A 163 -16.38 -10.82 -10.39
C ALA A 163 -16.14 -12.02 -11.30
N HIS A 164 -16.51 -11.89 -12.57
CA HIS A 164 -16.39 -12.94 -13.57
C HIS A 164 -15.23 -12.65 -14.52
N THR A 165 -14.31 -13.59 -14.64
CA THR A 165 -13.10 -13.46 -15.47
C THR A 165 -13.45 -13.28 -16.94
N GLY A 166 -12.96 -12.20 -17.55
CA GLY A 166 -13.08 -11.93 -18.97
C GLY A 166 -14.51 -11.73 -19.47
N ALA A 167 -15.47 -11.42 -18.57
CA ALA A 167 -16.83 -11.10 -18.96
C ALA A 167 -16.85 -9.85 -19.86
N PRO A 168 -17.72 -9.76 -20.92
CA PRO A 168 -17.81 -8.57 -21.74
C PRO A 168 -18.25 -7.36 -20.92
N ALA A 169 -17.58 -6.22 -21.08
CA ALA A 169 -17.94 -4.98 -20.41
C ALA A 169 -19.24 -4.38 -20.97
N GLN A 170 -19.95 -3.62 -20.15
CA GLN A 170 -21.03 -2.77 -20.65
C GLN A 170 -20.42 -1.68 -21.56
N PRO A 171 -20.95 -1.44 -22.77
CA PRO A 171 -20.42 -0.43 -23.71
C PRO A 171 -20.87 0.98 -23.32
N VAL A 172 -20.77 1.34 -22.04
CA VAL A 172 -21.16 2.62 -21.47
C VAL A 172 -19.93 3.23 -20.81
N ARG A 173 -19.61 4.48 -21.13
CA ARG A 173 -18.48 5.19 -20.54
C ARG A 173 -18.70 5.42 -19.06
N ARG A 174 -17.77 4.94 -18.27
CA ARG A 174 -17.80 4.99 -16.80
C ARG A 174 -16.57 5.71 -16.26
N PRO A 175 -16.69 6.47 -15.17
CA PRO A 175 -15.50 7.03 -14.50
C PRO A 175 -14.56 5.92 -14.09
N VAL A 176 -13.26 6.24 -14.10
CA VAL A 176 -12.20 5.31 -13.75
C VAL A 176 -11.67 5.64 -12.36
N LEU A 177 -11.59 4.66 -11.49
CA LEU A 177 -11.00 4.79 -10.16
C LEU A 177 -9.76 3.93 -10.08
N LEU A 178 -8.64 4.51 -9.66
CA LEU A 178 -7.39 3.81 -9.41
C LEU A 178 -7.31 3.45 -7.93
N TYR A 179 -6.78 2.28 -7.60
CA TYR A 179 -6.48 1.87 -6.24
C TYR A 179 -5.01 1.53 -6.08
N SER A 180 -4.37 2.12 -5.06
CA SER A 180 -3.03 1.78 -4.60
C SER A 180 -3.12 1.19 -3.19
N PRO A 181 -2.56 0.00 -2.93
CA PRO A 181 -2.59 -0.67 -1.63
C PRO A 181 -1.63 -0.04 -0.61
N GLY A 182 -1.64 -0.54 0.61
CA GLY A 182 -0.68 -0.19 1.67
C GLY A 182 0.77 -0.54 1.32
N GLY A 183 1.71 -0.04 2.08
CA GLY A 183 3.13 -0.40 1.93
C GLY A 183 3.36 -1.83 2.38
N GLY A 184 3.82 -2.67 1.48
CA GLY A 184 3.93 -4.10 1.73
C GLY A 184 2.70 -4.92 1.36
N ASP A 185 1.59 -4.29 0.93
CA ASP A 185 0.35 -4.99 0.56
C ASP A 185 0.26 -5.27 -0.94
N PRO A 186 -0.38 -6.38 -1.35
CA PRO A 186 -0.72 -6.63 -2.73
C PRO A 186 -2.04 -5.92 -3.10
N ARG A 187 -2.24 -5.64 -4.40
CA ARG A 187 -3.49 -5.04 -4.91
C ARG A 187 -4.75 -5.82 -4.56
N THR A 188 -4.60 -7.10 -4.26
CA THR A 188 -5.71 -8.03 -3.99
C THR A 188 -6.40 -7.80 -2.65
N LEU A 189 -5.74 -7.12 -1.70
CA LEU A 189 -6.35 -6.74 -0.41
C LEU A 189 -7.37 -5.59 -0.52
N GLY A 190 -7.49 -4.94 -1.68
CA GLY A 190 -8.54 -3.96 -1.97
C GLY A 190 -9.70 -4.51 -2.81
N THR A 191 -9.82 -5.82 -2.97
CA THR A 191 -10.81 -6.47 -3.86
C THR A 191 -12.24 -6.16 -3.46
N GLY A 192 -12.58 -6.26 -2.18
CA GLY A 192 -13.96 -6.05 -1.72
C GLY A 192 -14.49 -4.64 -1.97
N LEU A 193 -13.65 -3.63 -1.82
CA LEU A 193 -14.02 -2.23 -2.13
C LEU A 193 -14.02 -1.98 -3.65
N ALA A 194 -13.08 -2.59 -4.39
CA ALA A 194 -13.07 -2.49 -5.86
C ALA A 194 -14.32 -3.10 -6.50
N GLU A 195 -14.76 -4.24 -6.00
CA GLU A 195 -16.01 -4.88 -6.44
C GLU A 195 -17.25 -4.06 -6.10
N GLU A 196 -17.29 -3.48 -4.89
CA GLU A 196 -18.39 -2.58 -4.50
C GLU A 196 -18.50 -1.41 -5.47
N LEU A 197 -17.41 -0.70 -5.74
CA LEU A 197 -17.39 0.45 -6.64
C LEU A 197 -17.71 0.05 -8.09
N ALA A 198 -17.19 -1.08 -8.56
CA ALA A 198 -17.52 -1.59 -9.90
C ALA A 198 -19.01 -1.97 -10.02
N SER A 199 -19.59 -2.59 -8.98
CA SER A 199 -21.03 -2.91 -8.96
C SER A 199 -21.92 -1.65 -8.99
N ARG A 200 -21.36 -0.49 -8.60
CA ARG A 200 -22.03 0.82 -8.64
C ARG A 200 -21.72 1.65 -9.88
N GLY A 201 -21.08 1.05 -10.87
CA GLY A 201 -20.93 1.66 -12.19
C GLY A 201 -19.60 2.35 -12.46
N TYR A 202 -18.56 2.08 -11.68
CA TYR A 202 -17.19 2.55 -11.97
C TYR A 202 -16.39 1.46 -12.70
N VAL A 203 -15.36 1.88 -13.42
CA VAL A 203 -14.26 0.98 -13.77
C VAL A 203 -13.17 1.18 -12.72
N VAL A 204 -12.80 0.11 -12.00
CA VAL A 204 -11.83 0.18 -10.91
C VAL A 204 -10.56 -0.56 -11.31
N VAL A 205 -9.43 0.10 -11.20
CA VAL A 205 -8.11 -0.44 -11.56
C VAL A 205 -7.26 -0.53 -10.29
N THR A 206 -7.03 -1.75 -9.82
CA THR A 206 -6.13 -1.99 -8.69
C THR A 206 -4.72 -2.25 -9.20
N ILE A 207 -3.72 -1.63 -8.56
CA ILE A 207 -2.34 -1.57 -9.04
C ILE A 207 -1.43 -2.30 -8.04
N ASP A 208 -0.63 -3.27 -8.52
CA ASP A 208 0.54 -3.72 -7.77
C ASP A 208 1.72 -2.79 -8.00
N HIS A 209 2.52 -2.63 -6.96
CA HIS A 209 3.81 -1.96 -7.00
C HIS A 209 4.93 -2.98 -6.72
N PRO A 210 5.42 -3.74 -7.74
CA PRO A 210 6.36 -4.84 -7.54
C PRO A 210 7.65 -4.42 -6.86
N GLY A 211 8.09 -5.25 -5.89
CA GLY A 211 9.21 -4.95 -5.02
C GLY A 211 8.83 -4.19 -3.74
N ASP A 212 7.66 -3.57 -3.73
CA ASP A 212 7.01 -2.94 -2.60
C ASP A 212 5.93 -3.89 -2.02
N GLY A 213 4.93 -4.28 -2.81
CA GLY A 213 3.89 -5.23 -2.37
C GLY A 213 4.45 -6.58 -1.94
N SER A 214 3.78 -7.23 -0.97
CA SER A 214 4.21 -8.50 -0.35
C SER A 214 4.52 -9.57 -1.40
N GLU A 215 3.61 -9.82 -2.31
CA GLU A 215 3.80 -10.73 -3.43
C GLU A 215 3.11 -10.21 -4.70
N VAL A 216 3.80 -10.32 -5.81
CA VAL A 216 3.25 -10.03 -7.14
C VAL A 216 3.56 -11.19 -8.06
N GLU A 217 2.53 -11.91 -8.52
CA GLU A 217 2.71 -12.95 -9.51
C GLU A 217 2.58 -12.39 -10.93
N PHE A 218 3.62 -12.60 -11.72
CA PHE A 218 3.69 -12.28 -13.14
C PHE A 218 3.29 -13.49 -13.98
N PRO A 219 2.89 -13.30 -15.25
CA PRO A 219 2.48 -14.41 -16.12
C PRO A 219 3.57 -15.47 -16.33
N HIS A 220 4.84 -15.09 -16.23
CA HIS A 220 6.00 -15.99 -16.40
C HIS A 220 7.23 -15.42 -15.70
N ALA A 221 8.18 -16.28 -15.37
CA ALA A 221 9.50 -15.87 -14.91
C ALA A 221 10.33 -15.27 -16.09
N ARG A 222 11.27 -14.39 -15.77
CA ARG A 222 12.25 -13.83 -16.70
C ARG A 222 13.65 -13.90 -16.12
N THR A 223 14.67 -13.71 -16.95
CA THR A 223 16.06 -13.61 -16.47
C THR A 223 16.17 -12.49 -15.44
N GLY A 224 16.64 -12.82 -14.26
CA GLY A 224 16.78 -11.91 -13.12
C GLY A 224 15.47 -11.60 -12.36
N ARG A 225 14.32 -12.18 -12.75
CA ARG A 225 13.05 -12.01 -12.03
C ARG A 225 12.27 -13.33 -11.93
N GLN A 226 11.94 -13.74 -10.71
CA GLN A 226 11.07 -14.87 -10.43
C GLN A 226 9.62 -14.59 -10.89
N GLN A 227 8.83 -15.65 -11.11
CA GLN A 227 7.41 -15.51 -11.46
C GLN A 227 6.63 -14.82 -10.35
N VAL A 228 6.83 -15.23 -9.09
CA VAL A 228 6.31 -14.53 -7.92
C VAL A 228 7.44 -13.69 -7.35
N ARG A 229 7.27 -12.38 -7.36
CA ARG A 229 8.22 -11.42 -6.78
C ARG A 229 7.73 -11.00 -5.41
N SER A 230 8.58 -11.17 -4.42
CA SER A 230 8.32 -10.72 -3.05
C SER A 230 8.78 -9.28 -2.84
N THR A 231 8.27 -8.67 -1.77
CA THR A 231 8.70 -7.36 -1.30
C THR A 231 10.20 -7.34 -0.94
N VAL A 232 10.81 -6.18 -1.15
CA VAL A 232 12.18 -5.90 -0.66
C VAL A 232 12.19 -5.41 0.79
N PHE A 233 11.03 -5.06 1.34
CA PHE A 233 10.92 -4.55 2.71
C PHE A 233 11.16 -5.65 3.73
N ARG A 234 11.74 -5.27 4.88
CA ARG A 234 11.99 -6.14 6.03
C ARG A 234 11.43 -5.53 7.32
N GLY A 235 10.45 -4.64 7.18
CA GLY A 235 9.78 -3.91 8.24
C GLY A 235 9.14 -2.65 7.67
N ASP A 236 8.67 -1.75 8.54
CA ASP A 236 8.03 -0.51 8.15
C ASP A 236 8.99 0.38 7.32
N PRO A 237 8.63 0.70 6.05
CA PRO A 237 9.45 1.54 5.18
C PRO A 237 9.61 2.98 5.70
N ARG A 238 8.77 3.46 6.62
CA ARG A 238 8.91 4.79 7.22
C ARG A 238 10.11 4.89 8.17
N THR A 239 10.67 3.78 8.61
CA THR A 239 11.90 3.77 9.42
C THR A 239 13.16 4.11 8.61
N ASP A 240 13.08 4.06 7.27
CA ASP A 240 14.15 4.48 6.34
C ASP A 240 13.62 5.60 5.40
N PRO A 241 13.97 6.86 5.65
CA PRO A 241 13.49 8.00 4.86
C PRO A 241 13.81 7.91 3.37
N LYS A 242 14.93 7.28 3.00
CA LYS A 242 15.30 7.08 1.59
C LYS A 242 14.43 6.02 0.94
N MET A 243 14.21 4.92 1.63
CA MET A 243 13.32 3.83 1.17
C MET A 243 11.90 4.34 0.99
N PHE A 244 11.38 5.08 1.97
CA PHE A 244 10.03 5.67 1.91
C PHE A 244 9.89 6.64 0.72
N ARG A 245 10.87 7.53 0.49
CA ARG A 245 10.85 8.42 -0.69
C ARG A 245 10.88 7.64 -2.00
N THR A 246 11.70 6.60 -2.08
CA THR A 246 11.77 5.73 -3.26
C THR A 246 10.43 5.03 -3.50
N MET A 247 9.81 4.51 -2.43
CA MET A 247 8.50 3.86 -2.48
C MET A 247 7.42 4.80 -3.04
N ILE A 248 7.22 5.95 -2.41
CA ILE A 248 6.18 6.90 -2.83
C ILE A 248 6.43 7.41 -4.25
N GLY A 249 7.67 7.77 -4.59
CA GLY A 249 8.02 8.22 -5.94
C GLY A 249 7.78 7.14 -7.01
N THR A 250 8.08 5.88 -6.69
CA THR A 250 7.81 4.74 -7.59
C THR A 250 6.32 4.53 -7.81
N ARG A 251 5.51 4.58 -6.75
CA ARG A 251 4.06 4.42 -6.80
C ARG A 251 3.39 5.51 -7.64
N ILE A 252 3.82 6.76 -7.50
CA ILE A 252 3.35 7.88 -8.31
C ILE A 252 3.70 7.66 -9.80
N ALA A 253 4.93 7.24 -10.07
CA ALA A 253 5.36 6.97 -11.44
C ALA A 253 4.62 5.76 -12.06
N ASP A 254 4.37 4.71 -11.28
CA ASP A 254 3.54 3.57 -11.70
C ASP A 254 2.10 4.00 -11.99
N THR A 255 1.51 4.86 -11.14
CA THR A 255 0.17 5.43 -11.34
C THR A 255 0.05 6.20 -12.66
N ARG A 256 1.02 7.07 -12.96
CA ARG A 256 1.08 7.80 -14.24
C ARG A 256 1.18 6.85 -15.43
N PHE A 257 2.09 5.88 -15.33
CA PHE A 257 2.25 4.88 -16.37
C PHE A 257 0.97 4.07 -16.62
N VAL A 258 0.27 3.65 -15.55
CA VAL A 258 -1.02 2.96 -15.67
C VAL A 258 -2.05 3.84 -16.36
N LEU A 259 -2.16 5.12 -16.01
CA LEU A 259 -3.05 6.07 -16.70
C LEU A 259 -2.74 6.19 -18.19
N ASP A 260 -1.45 6.19 -18.56
CA ASP A 260 -1.03 6.22 -19.97
C ASP A 260 -1.43 4.94 -20.69
N GLN A 261 -1.31 3.77 -20.05
CA GLN A 261 -1.74 2.49 -20.62
C GLN A 261 -3.27 2.36 -20.71
N LEU A 262 -4.01 2.96 -19.78
CA LEU A 262 -5.48 3.05 -19.89
C LEU A 262 -5.89 3.95 -21.06
N ALA A 263 -5.13 4.99 -21.39
CA ALA A 263 -5.35 5.79 -22.60
C ALA A 263 -5.10 4.98 -23.88
N VAL A 264 -4.08 4.12 -23.90
CA VAL A 264 -3.85 3.15 -25.00
C VAL A 264 -5.05 2.22 -25.14
N LEU A 265 -5.57 1.70 -24.03
CA LEU A 265 -6.75 0.81 -24.02
C LEU A 265 -8.01 1.54 -24.50
N ALA A 266 -8.26 2.75 -24.03
CA ALA A 266 -9.41 3.56 -24.45
C ALA A 266 -9.37 3.95 -25.93
N ALA A 267 -8.17 4.02 -26.53
CA ALA A 267 -7.95 4.22 -27.96
C ALA A 267 -8.11 2.93 -28.79
N GLY A 268 -8.58 1.82 -28.19
CA GLY A 268 -8.83 0.54 -28.87
C GLY A 268 -7.58 -0.30 -29.09
N ARG A 269 -6.43 0.05 -28.49
CA ARG A 269 -5.19 -0.73 -28.57
C ARG A 269 -5.01 -1.59 -27.32
N ASN A 270 -4.34 -2.73 -27.48
CA ASN A 270 -4.08 -3.64 -26.37
C ASN A 270 -2.76 -3.26 -25.64
N PRO A 271 -2.81 -2.80 -24.36
CA PRO A 271 -1.61 -2.45 -23.60
C PRO A 271 -0.95 -3.67 -22.92
N ASP A 272 -1.61 -4.84 -22.91
CA ASP A 272 -1.04 -6.04 -22.28
C ASP A 272 0.25 -6.45 -22.99
N ALA A 273 1.35 -6.55 -22.26
CA ALA A 273 2.68 -6.79 -22.84
C ALA A 273 2.83 -8.16 -23.50
N LEU A 274 1.90 -9.10 -23.23
CA LEU A 274 1.81 -10.41 -23.90
C LEU A 274 0.76 -10.44 -25.02
N GLY A 275 0.06 -9.34 -25.24
CA GLY A 275 -1.01 -9.28 -26.25
C GLY A 275 -2.20 -10.18 -25.94
N ARG A 276 -2.44 -10.55 -24.67
CA ARG A 276 -3.56 -11.41 -24.28
C ARG A 276 -4.89 -10.78 -24.67
N PRO A 277 -5.89 -11.59 -25.09
CA PRO A 277 -7.20 -11.05 -25.48
C PRO A 277 -7.84 -10.24 -24.35
N LEU A 278 -8.37 -9.07 -24.68
CA LEU A 278 -9.09 -8.21 -23.75
C LEU A 278 -10.59 -8.54 -23.74
N PRO A 279 -11.29 -8.29 -22.63
CA PRO A 279 -12.74 -8.36 -22.62
C PRO A 279 -13.36 -7.43 -23.65
N GLU A 280 -14.40 -7.93 -24.32
CA GLU A 280 -15.14 -7.15 -25.32
C GLU A 280 -15.64 -5.82 -24.71
N ALA A 281 -15.54 -4.72 -25.44
CA ALA A 281 -15.94 -3.37 -25.10
C ALA A 281 -15.22 -2.74 -23.88
N LEU A 282 -14.18 -3.36 -23.29
CA LEU A 282 -13.51 -2.83 -22.11
C LEU A 282 -12.92 -1.42 -22.38
N GLY A 283 -12.24 -1.21 -23.50
CA GLY A 283 -11.69 0.11 -23.86
C GLY A 283 -12.77 1.18 -24.01
N HIS A 284 -13.95 0.83 -24.54
CA HIS A 284 -15.07 1.75 -24.67
C HIS A 284 -15.72 2.11 -23.33
N ALA A 285 -15.56 1.25 -22.32
CA ALA A 285 -16.10 1.50 -20.98
C ALA A 285 -15.35 2.60 -20.20
N LEU A 286 -14.14 2.99 -20.62
CA LEU A 286 -13.31 3.95 -19.90
C LEU A 286 -13.67 5.40 -20.24
N ASP A 287 -14.05 6.21 -19.23
CA ASP A 287 -14.09 7.67 -19.35
C ASP A 287 -12.92 8.30 -18.61
N LEU A 288 -11.81 8.47 -19.31
CA LEU A 288 -10.57 9.05 -18.76
C LEU A 288 -10.64 10.59 -18.53
N ARG A 289 -11.77 11.23 -18.80
CA ARG A 289 -12.03 12.62 -18.37
C ARG A 289 -12.54 12.67 -16.93
N ARG A 290 -12.98 11.53 -16.39
CA ARG A 290 -13.48 11.37 -15.03
C ARG A 290 -12.66 10.28 -14.32
N VAL A 291 -11.48 10.66 -13.82
CA VAL A 291 -10.58 9.76 -13.11
C VAL A 291 -10.51 10.17 -11.64
N GLY A 292 -10.69 9.21 -10.75
CA GLY A 292 -10.40 9.33 -9.33
C GLY A 292 -9.32 8.35 -8.89
N MET A 293 -8.82 8.55 -7.68
CA MET A 293 -7.88 7.63 -7.07
C MET A 293 -8.19 7.47 -5.59
N TYR A 294 -8.05 6.27 -5.06
CA TYR A 294 -8.09 5.99 -3.64
C TYR A 294 -6.98 5.02 -3.26
N GLY A 295 -6.61 5.02 -2.00
CA GLY A 295 -5.60 4.09 -1.52
C GLY A 295 -5.59 4.00 0.00
N HIS A 296 -5.02 2.92 0.51
CA HIS A 296 -4.83 2.65 1.92
C HIS A 296 -3.39 2.93 2.33
N SER A 297 -3.17 3.56 3.48
CA SER A 297 -1.82 3.76 4.04
C SER A 297 -0.89 4.47 3.04
N ALA A 298 0.26 3.88 2.67
CA ALA A 298 1.14 4.38 1.61
C ALA A 298 0.40 4.60 0.26
N GLY A 299 -0.65 3.84 -0.01
CA GLY A 299 -1.54 4.05 -1.15
C GLY A 299 -2.39 5.31 -1.02
N GLY A 300 -2.82 5.68 0.19
CA GLY A 300 -3.50 6.93 0.49
C GLY A 300 -2.58 8.14 0.23
N THR A 301 -1.36 8.09 0.76
CA THR A 301 -0.27 9.01 0.44
C THR A 301 -0.11 9.15 -1.08
N THR A 302 -0.03 8.00 -1.78
CA THR A 302 0.12 7.95 -3.24
C THR A 302 -1.07 8.59 -3.94
N ALA A 303 -2.31 8.34 -3.50
CA ALA A 303 -3.51 8.90 -4.12
C ALA A 303 -3.55 10.42 -4.00
N ALA A 304 -3.31 10.96 -2.81
CA ALA A 304 -3.30 12.40 -2.58
C ALA A 304 -2.17 13.09 -3.35
N GLN A 305 -0.93 12.56 -3.29
CA GLN A 305 0.21 13.17 -3.97
C GLN A 305 0.12 13.01 -5.50
N SER A 306 -0.36 11.86 -6.02
CA SER A 306 -0.59 11.68 -7.46
C SER A 306 -1.63 12.65 -8.00
N MET A 307 -2.71 12.92 -7.25
CA MET A 307 -3.69 13.94 -7.63
C MET A 307 -3.04 15.33 -7.69
N TYR A 308 -2.17 15.68 -6.75
CA TYR A 308 -1.43 16.95 -6.79
C TYR A 308 -0.59 17.06 -8.06
N GLU A 309 0.12 16.00 -8.44
CA GLU A 309 1.09 16.01 -9.52
C GLU A 309 0.50 15.74 -10.91
N ASP A 310 -0.67 15.10 -11.02
CA ASP A 310 -1.32 14.73 -12.28
C ASP A 310 -2.76 15.27 -12.34
N ARG A 311 -2.99 16.22 -13.25
CA ARG A 311 -4.31 16.86 -13.39
C ARG A 311 -5.39 15.95 -13.98
N ARG A 312 -5.03 14.79 -14.49
CA ARG A 312 -6.02 13.77 -14.93
C ARG A 312 -6.81 13.21 -13.76
N ILE A 313 -6.24 13.19 -12.54
CA ILE A 313 -6.91 12.71 -11.33
C ILE A 313 -7.72 13.84 -10.74
N GLY A 314 -9.06 13.79 -10.91
CA GLY A 314 -9.98 14.87 -10.54
C GLY A 314 -10.46 14.83 -9.08
N ALA A 315 -10.33 13.69 -8.38
CA ALA A 315 -10.72 13.53 -6.98
C ALA A 315 -9.90 12.40 -6.33
N ALA A 316 -9.59 12.51 -5.03
CA ALA A 316 -8.85 11.45 -4.34
C ALA A 316 -9.43 11.15 -2.95
N VAL A 317 -9.26 9.88 -2.51
CA VAL A 317 -9.54 9.43 -1.15
C VAL A 317 -8.27 8.83 -0.57
N ASP A 318 -7.85 9.36 0.55
CA ASP A 318 -6.76 8.87 1.38
C ASP A 318 -7.34 8.13 2.59
N LEU A 319 -7.13 6.80 2.62
CA LEU A 319 -7.52 5.93 3.71
C LEU A 319 -6.31 5.75 4.64
N GLU A 320 -6.13 6.70 5.54
CA GLU A 320 -5.14 6.70 6.63
C GLU A 320 -3.66 6.73 6.16
N GLY A 321 -3.38 7.47 5.09
CA GLY A 321 -2.02 7.70 4.58
C GLY A 321 -1.40 8.99 5.12
N PHE A 322 -0.09 8.96 5.34
CA PHE A 322 0.68 10.13 5.73
C PHE A 322 0.82 11.12 4.57
N LEU A 323 0.69 12.40 4.84
CA LEU A 323 0.91 13.45 3.84
C LEU A 323 2.25 14.19 4.06
N ASP A 324 3.21 13.49 4.66
CA ASP A 324 4.59 13.91 4.85
C ASP A 324 5.59 12.81 4.46
N TYR A 325 6.84 13.18 4.30
CA TYR A 325 7.94 12.22 4.20
C TYR A 325 8.27 11.64 5.57
N ALA A 326 8.84 10.44 5.59
CA ALA A 326 9.37 9.87 6.82
C ALA A 326 10.39 10.83 7.47
N PRO A 327 10.37 10.99 8.80
CA PRO A 327 11.32 11.85 9.52
C PRO A 327 12.76 11.44 9.28
N GLU A 328 13.66 12.42 9.10
CA GLU A 328 15.11 12.15 8.92
C GLU A 328 15.77 11.65 10.20
N LYS A 329 15.18 11.94 11.37
CA LYS A 329 15.65 11.48 12.68
C LYS A 329 14.47 11.14 13.59
N PRO A 330 14.62 10.16 14.47
CA PRO A 330 13.59 9.82 15.46
C PRO A 330 13.17 11.05 16.28
N GLY A 331 11.86 11.21 16.51
CA GLY A 331 11.28 12.31 17.29
C GLY A 331 11.18 13.66 16.55
N GLN A 332 11.52 13.71 15.26
CA GLN A 332 11.24 14.86 14.40
C GLN A 332 9.95 14.66 13.60
N GLU A 333 9.33 15.77 13.23
CA GLU A 333 8.25 15.73 12.24
C GLU A 333 8.80 15.50 10.83
N GLY A 334 8.05 14.77 10.02
CA GLY A 334 8.34 14.60 8.61
C GLY A 334 8.14 15.91 7.84
N LYS A 335 8.93 16.12 6.78
CA LYS A 335 8.70 17.23 5.87
C LYS A 335 7.41 16.96 5.09
N LEU A 336 6.48 17.93 5.07
CA LEU A 336 5.23 17.83 4.31
C LEU A 336 5.48 17.48 2.84
N LEU A 337 4.68 16.57 2.31
CA LEU A 337 4.58 16.35 0.87
C LEU A 337 4.02 17.60 0.18
N PRO A 338 4.33 17.83 -1.09
CA PRO A 338 3.79 18.97 -1.86
C PRO A 338 2.29 19.12 -1.76
N VAL A 339 1.53 18.02 -1.76
CA VAL A 339 0.07 18.05 -1.60
C VAL A 339 -0.38 18.71 -0.30
N ALA A 340 0.26 18.39 0.81
CA ALA A 340 -0.05 18.98 2.12
C ALA A 340 0.56 20.36 2.31
N HIS A 341 1.73 20.62 1.69
CA HIS A 341 2.41 21.91 1.81
C HIS A 341 1.72 23.02 0.99
N TYR A 342 1.29 22.72 -0.23
CA TYR A 342 0.70 23.71 -1.15
C TYR A 342 -0.81 23.61 -1.28
N GLY A 343 -1.42 22.52 -0.82
CA GLY A 343 -2.84 22.24 -1.00
C GLY A 343 -3.20 21.81 -2.43
N VAL A 344 -4.47 21.50 -2.63
CA VAL A 344 -5.06 21.15 -3.94
C VAL A 344 -6.38 21.88 -4.15
N ASP A 345 -6.69 22.16 -5.41
CA ASP A 345 -7.96 22.76 -5.87
C ASP A 345 -9.01 21.70 -6.23
N ARG A 346 -8.75 20.44 -5.97
CA ARG A 346 -9.60 19.27 -6.28
C ARG A 346 -10.05 18.58 -4.99
N PRO A 347 -11.22 17.90 -5.02
CA PRO A 347 -11.74 17.21 -3.85
C PRO A 347 -10.80 16.14 -3.31
N LEU A 348 -10.51 16.19 -2.01
CA LEU A 348 -9.77 15.19 -1.25
C LEU A 348 -10.58 14.78 -0.02
N LEU A 349 -10.73 13.48 0.20
CA LEU A 349 -11.28 12.92 1.42
C LEU A 349 -10.19 12.19 2.20
N LEU A 350 -10.01 12.57 3.45
CA LEU A 350 -9.14 11.88 4.41
C LEU A 350 -10.03 11.04 5.33
N VAL A 351 -9.81 9.74 5.37
CA VAL A 351 -10.57 8.82 6.23
C VAL A 351 -9.60 8.12 7.17
N GLY A 352 -9.74 8.34 8.47
CA GLY A 352 -8.90 7.71 9.48
C GLY A 352 -9.69 6.93 10.51
N THR A 353 -8.97 6.31 11.43
CA THR A 353 -9.53 5.56 12.57
C THR A 353 -9.16 6.23 13.89
N ASP A 354 -9.84 5.86 14.97
CA ASP A 354 -9.46 6.32 16.31
C ASP A 354 -8.36 5.46 16.96
N GLY A 355 -8.19 4.23 16.49
CA GLY A 355 -7.24 3.25 17.02
C GLY A 355 -5.93 3.13 16.22
N PHE A 356 -5.66 3.98 15.22
CA PHE A 356 -4.39 3.93 14.49
C PHE A 356 -3.21 4.22 15.42
N PRO A 357 -2.24 3.29 15.58
CA PRO A 357 -1.14 3.46 16.53
C PRO A 357 -0.29 4.71 16.24
N GLU A 358 -0.13 5.08 14.98
CA GLU A 358 0.69 6.21 14.54
C GLU A 358 -0.12 7.50 14.33
N LYS A 359 -1.34 7.56 14.86
CA LYS A 359 -2.24 8.71 14.69
C LYS A 359 -1.59 10.04 15.09
N GLN A 360 -0.80 10.06 16.17
CA GLN A 360 -0.12 11.29 16.61
C GLN A 360 0.91 11.78 15.58
N ALA A 361 1.60 10.86 14.90
CA ALA A 361 2.54 11.20 13.83
C ALA A 361 1.84 11.60 12.52
N LEU A 362 0.65 11.06 12.25
CA LEU A 362 -0.18 11.38 11.09
C LEU A 362 -0.77 12.80 11.17
N GLU A 363 -1.22 13.19 12.37
CA GLU A 363 -2.03 14.40 12.60
C GLU A 363 -1.43 15.71 12.09
N PRO A 364 -0.12 16.01 12.22
CA PRO A 364 0.47 17.23 11.71
C PRO A 364 0.28 17.41 10.20
N SER A 365 0.50 16.36 9.41
CA SER A 365 0.38 16.42 7.96
C SER A 365 -1.07 16.56 7.48
N TRP A 366 -2.02 15.91 8.16
CA TRP A 366 -3.45 16.07 7.88
C TRP A 366 -3.97 17.45 8.31
N SER A 367 -3.54 17.96 9.46
CA SER A 367 -3.90 19.30 9.91
C SER A 367 -3.41 20.37 8.96
N ALA A 368 -2.17 20.25 8.45
CA ALA A 368 -1.63 21.14 7.42
C ALA A 368 -2.49 21.11 6.15
N MET A 369 -2.90 19.92 5.69
CA MET A 369 -3.75 19.77 4.51
C MET A 369 -5.14 20.41 4.71
N LEU A 370 -5.74 20.23 5.89
CA LEU A 370 -7.06 20.77 6.23
C LEU A 370 -7.05 22.29 6.42
N ALA A 371 -5.91 22.88 6.76
CA ALA A 371 -5.75 24.31 6.99
C ALA A 371 -5.78 25.15 5.70
N HIS A 372 -5.74 24.54 4.50
CA HIS A 372 -5.75 25.27 3.24
C HIS A 372 -7.11 25.97 3.00
N PRO A 373 -7.18 27.32 2.93
CA PRO A 373 -8.45 28.06 2.93
C PRO A 373 -9.29 27.89 1.65
N ARG A 374 -8.64 27.45 0.57
CA ARG A 374 -9.30 27.14 -0.72
C ARG A 374 -9.42 25.63 -0.95
N GLY A 375 -9.06 24.83 0.06
CA GLY A 375 -9.05 23.38 -0.05
C GLY A 375 -10.46 22.79 -0.04
N HIS A 376 -10.68 21.81 -0.92
CA HIS A 376 -11.88 20.97 -0.92
C HIS A 376 -11.62 19.67 -0.13
N THR A 377 -10.76 19.73 0.89
CA THR A 377 -10.40 18.58 1.73
C THR A 377 -11.42 18.42 2.85
N ARG A 378 -11.86 17.19 3.04
CA ARG A 378 -12.73 16.78 4.15
C ARG A 378 -12.09 15.64 4.90
N ARG A 379 -12.43 15.53 6.19
CA ARG A 379 -12.01 14.43 7.05
C ARG A 379 -13.22 13.67 7.56
N GLN A 380 -13.09 12.35 7.64
CA GLN A 380 -13.99 11.43 8.32
C GLN A 380 -13.18 10.51 9.23
N GLN A 381 -13.81 9.97 10.27
CA GLN A 381 -13.17 9.07 11.21
C GLN A 381 -14.09 7.90 11.53
N LEU A 382 -13.53 6.68 11.55
CA LEU A 382 -14.19 5.48 12.05
C LEU A 382 -13.78 5.27 13.50
N SER A 383 -14.76 4.98 14.37
CA SER A 383 -14.53 4.69 15.79
C SER A 383 -14.44 3.18 16.03
N ASN A 384 -13.70 2.79 17.07
CA ASN A 384 -13.41 1.40 17.44
C ASN A 384 -12.73 0.60 16.31
N ALA A 385 -12.00 1.27 15.45
CA ALA A 385 -11.34 0.72 14.27
C ALA A 385 -9.84 0.99 14.31
N THR A 386 -9.06 0.14 13.64
CA THR A 386 -7.62 0.32 13.43
C THR A 386 -7.29 0.22 11.95
N HIS A 387 -6.02 0.41 11.62
CA HIS A 387 -5.48 0.66 10.29
C HIS A 387 -6.01 -0.26 9.18
N GLU A 388 -6.03 -1.58 9.43
CA GLU A 388 -6.38 -2.57 8.41
C GLU A 388 -7.90 -2.72 8.16
N VAL A 389 -8.73 -1.93 8.84
CA VAL A 389 -10.19 -1.89 8.58
C VAL A 389 -10.53 -1.44 7.15
N PHE A 390 -9.61 -0.80 6.46
CA PHE A 390 -9.78 -0.32 5.09
C PHE A 390 -9.45 -1.35 4.01
N THR A 391 -8.94 -2.52 4.42
CA THR A 391 -8.58 -3.64 3.55
C THR A 391 -9.57 -4.80 3.66
N ASP A 392 -9.36 -5.85 2.89
CA ASP A 392 -10.17 -7.09 2.99
C ASP A 392 -9.96 -7.82 4.32
N TYR A 393 -8.93 -7.46 5.12
CA TYR A 393 -8.80 -7.96 6.49
C TYR A 393 -9.98 -7.58 7.39
N ALA A 394 -10.69 -6.49 7.08
CA ALA A 394 -11.95 -6.14 7.77
C ALA A 394 -12.96 -7.29 7.80
N VAL A 395 -12.97 -8.14 6.77
CA VAL A 395 -13.86 -9.30 6.68
C VAL A 395 -13.15 -10.62 6.97
N PHE A 396 -11.85 -10.71 6.77
CA PHE A 396 -11.09 -11.94 6.97
C PHE A 396 -10.76 -12.18 8.45
N ALA A 397 -10.34 -11.17 9.20
CA ALA A 397 -9.96 -11.32 10.60
C ALA A 397 -11.09 -11.89 11.49
N PRO A 398 -12.38 -11.47 11.37
CA PRO A 398 -13.46 -12.13 12.09
C PRO A 398 -13.68 -13.58 11.71
N GLN A 399 -13.47 -13.96 10.45
CA GLN A 399 -13.58 -15.36 10.02
C GLN A 399 -12.43 -16.20 10.55
N LEU A 400 -11.21 -15.65 10.56
CA LEU A 400 -10.04 -16.29 11.19
C LEU A 400 -10.24 -16.48 12.69
N GLN A 401 -10.80 -15.49 13.38
CA GLN A 401 -11.14 -15.59 14.79
C GLN A 401 -12.21 -16.67 15.04
N ALA A 402 -13.26 -16.70 14.26
CA ALA A 402 -14.32 -17.72 14.37
C ALA A 402 -13.81 -19.15 14.12
N ALA A 403 -12.77 -19.29 13.29
CA ALA A 403 -12.10 -20.55 13.01
C ALA A 403 -11.04 -20.93 14.05
N GLY A 404 -10.78 -20.10 15.06
CA GLY A 404 -9.75 -20.32 16.07
C GLY A 404 -8.32 -20.11 15.58
N LEU A 405 -8.15 -19.48 14.42
CA LEU A 405 -6.84 -19.15 13.82
C LEU A 405 -6.32 -17.76 14.20
N MET A 406 -7.11 -16.99 14.92
CA MET A 406 -6.80 -15.64 15.40
C MET A 406 -7.51 -15.42 16.74
N THR A 407 -6.85 -14.82 17.70
CA THR A 407 -7.48 -14.43 18.97
C THR A 407 -8.28 -13.13 18.80
N ALA A 408 -9.18 -12.83 19.76
CA ALA A 408 -9.90 -11.56 19.79
C ALA A 408 -8.94 -10.35 19.95
N ALA A 409 -7.83 -10.53 20.66
CA ALA A 409 -6.81 -9.48 20.83
C ALA A 409 -6.09 -9.19 19.51
N GLU A 410 -5.66 -10.21 18.78
CA GLU A 410 -5.02 -10.08 17.46
C GLU A 410 -5.98 -9.45 16.44
N ARG A 411 -7.23 -9.91 16.39
CA ARG A 411 -8.26 -9.30 15.54
C ARG A 411 -8.43 -7.81 15.86
N ASN A 412 -8.52 -7.46 17.15
CA ASN A 412 -8.70 -6.06 17.56
C ASN A 412 -7.44 -5.21 17.29
N SER A 413 -6.24 -5.80 17.35
CA SER A 413 -5.00 -5.15 16.93
C SER A 413 -5.04 -4.80 15.44
N LEU A 414 -5.48 -5.75 14.60
CA LEU A 414 -5.45 -5.62 13.15
C LEU A 414 -6.52 -4.65 12.61
N ILE A 415 -7.79 -4.83 12.99
CA ILE A 415 -8.94 -4.09 12.43
C ILE A 415 -9.76 -3.29 13.44
N GLY A 416 -9.45 -3.37 14.72
CA GLY A 416 -10.23 -2.77 15.81
C GLY A 416 -11.34 -3.67 16.34
N ALA A 417 -12.05 -3.18 17.34
CA ALA A 417 -13.18 -3.90 17.94
C ALA A 417 -14.50 -3.73 17.17
N ILE A 418 -14.49 -2.96 16.08
CA ILE A 418 -15.66 -2.68 15.26
C ILE A 418 -16.21 -3.96 14.60
N ASP A 419 -17.53 -4.08 14.53
CA ASP A 419 -18.18 -5.17 13.81
C ASP A 419 -18.03 -4.98 12.29
N PRO A 420 -17.63 -6.02 11.51
CA PRO A 420 -17.57 -5.93 10.06
C PRO A 420 -18.93 -5.62 9.40
N ALA A 421 -20.04 -5.97 10.03
CA ALA A 421 -21.38 -5.57 9.57
C ALA A 421 -21.60 -4.04 9.63
N VAL A 422 -20.78 -3.32 10.40
CA VAL A 422 -20.78 -1.85 10.51
C VAL A 422 -19.64 -1.25 9.70
N SER A 423 -18.39 -1.72 9.89
CA SER A 423 -17.21 -1.12 9.27
C SER A 423 -17.24 -1.21 7.73
N VAL A 424 -17.57 -2.37 7.18
CA VAL A 424 -17.57 -2.58 5.73
C VAL A 424 -18.56 -1.66 5.01
N PRO A 425 -19.85 -1.57 5.40
CA PRO A 425 -20.75 -0.59 4.81
C PRO A 425 -20.32 0.86 5.01
N MET A 426 -19.72 1.21 6.16
CA MET A 426 -19.25 2.58 6.42
C MET A 426 -18.13 2.97 5.47
N VAL A 427 -17.09 2.14 5.31
CA VAL A 427 -15.98 2.39 4.38
C VAL A 427 -16.48 2.47 2.94
N ARG A 428 -17.30 1.50 2.50
CA ARG A 428 -17.93 1.49 1.17
C ARG A 428 -18.75 2.75 0.91
N SER A 429 -19.56 3.17 1.89
CA SER A 429 -20.40 4.36 1.79
C SER A 429 -19.56 5.65 1.75
N ALA A 430 -18.52 5.76 2.57
CA ALA A 430 -17.64 6.92 2.60
C ALA A 430 -16.99 7.15 1.23
N VAL A 431 -16.35 6.11 0.68
CA VAL A 431 -15.64 6.17 -0.60
C VAL A 431 -16.61 6.35 -1.76
N HIS A 432 -17.69 5.54 -1.81
CA HIS A 432 -18.69 5.64 -2.88
C HIS A 432 -19.39 7.00 -2.91
N SER A 433 -19.88 7.50 -1.76
CA SER A 433 -20.60 8.77 -1.70
C SER A 433 -19.72 9.95 -2.08
N PHE A 434 -18.42 9.89 -1.75
CA PHE A 434 -17.46 10.89 -2.17
C PHE A 434 -17.30 10.89 -3.70
N PHE A 435 -17.05 9.74 -4.34
CA PHE A 435 -16.91 9.68 -5.79
C PHE A 435 -18.23 9.94 -6.53
N ALA A 436 -19.37 9.47 -6.00
CA ALA A 436 -20.68 9.76 -6.59
C ALA A 436 -20.98 11.27 -6.67
N ARG A 437 -20.47 12.03 -5.69
CA ARG A 437 -20.60 13.49 -5.68
C ARG A 437 -19.68 14.19 -6.66
N HIS A 438 -18.45 13.73 -6.81
CA HIS A 438 -17.41 14.44 -7.56
C HIS A 438 -17.13 13.85 -8.94
N LEU A 439 -17.41 12.57 -9.12
CA LEU A 439 -17.24 11.80 -10.36
C LEU A 439 -18.45 10.86 -10.56
N PRO A 440 -19.65 11.41 -10.85
CA PRO A 440 -20.86 10.59 -10.95
C PRO A 440 -20.74 9.52 -12.02
N SER A 441 -21.24 8.30 -11.72
CA SER A 441 -21.13 7.11 -12.58
C SER A 441 -22.24 6.97 -13.64
N HIS A 442 -23.19 7.86 -13.66
CA HIS A 442 -24.36 7.92 -14.57
C HIS A 442 -24.25 9.08 -15.56
#